data_eac2c6169e5e53a17f9deaae4d65e2d9
#
_entry.id   eac2c6169e5e53a17f9deaae4d65e2d9
#
_cell.length_a   1.000
_cell.length_b   1.000
_cell.length_c   1.000
_cell.angle_alpha   90.00
_cell.angle_beta   90.00
_cell.angle_gamma   90.00
#
_symmetry.space_group_name_H-M   'P 1'
#
loop_
_entity.id
_entity.type
_entity.pdbx_description
1 polymer ?
#
loop_
_entity_poly.entity_id
_entity_poly.type
_entity_poly.pdbx_seq_one_letter_code
_entity_poly.pdbx_strand_id
1 'polypeptide(L)'
;MTERYENYESQVEPRVVEESIIVMGEAVKQAPKITGVPTGIEGLDELFFTVEIENGKLVKKSLGGIPAYAVFNVTGISDTGKSIFVEQFAVAQAARGEKVAFVTVESPAVFVAKGLEMRAVAMGHEPAKIEKNIVLIDAASHGSLRENVPDLLTTLAYVIKQYKVRFVVIDSVTGLYENKEVAARAIARRLFNFMKKWYQTALFVSQKRNGHEELTAEAAGGYAVSHIVDGCFVFAKELVDSQYKSRMYGKQVGDIVRLFRIDGCRLSGHDTRTYIMEITETGLVKILSPIGGR
;
A
#
# COMPACT_ATOMS: atom_id res chain seq x y z
N MET A 1 -20.31 -55.53 -7.75
CA MET A 1 -20.22 -54.48 -8.75
C MET A 1 -19.32 -53.41 -8.16
N THR A 2 -18.05 -53.42 -8.55
CA THR A 2 -17.02 -52.49 -8.09
C THR A 2 -16.75 -51.55 -9.27
N GLU A 3 -17.37 -50.37 -9.21
CA GLU A 3 -17.08 -49.32 -10.21
C GLU A 3 -15.69 -48.76 -9.97
N ARG A 4 -14.85 -48.86 -10.99
CA ARG A 4 -13.52 -48.24 -11.08
C ARG A 4 -13.72 -46.72 -11.26
N TYR A 5 -13.30 -45.94 -10.29
CA TYR A 5 -13.01 -44.54 -10.53
C TYR A 5 -11.71 -44.44 -11.31
N GLU A 6 -11.81 -44.23 -12.62
CA GLU A 6 -10.67 -43.87 -13.44
C GLU A 6 -10.28 -42.43 -13.12
N ASN A 7 -9.12 -42.28 -12.49
CA ASN A 7 -8.45 -40.98 -12.32
C ASN A 7 -8.04 -40.45 -13.69
N TYR A 8 -8.77 -39.49 -14.21
CA TYR A 8 -8.30 -38.60 -15.29
C TYR A 8 -7.39 -37.51 -14.72
N GLU A 9 -6.23 -37.85 -14.20
CA GLU A 9 -5.10 -36.93 -14.17
C GLU A 9 -4.52 -36.92 -15.58
N SER A 10 -4.82 -35.88 -16.36
CA SER A 10 -4.08 -35.58 -17.58
C SER A 10 -2.62 -35.35 -17.20
N GLN A 11 -1.78 -36.37 -17.36
CA GLN A 11 -0.33 -36.28 -17.21
C GLN A 11 0.17 -35.38 -18.35
N VAL A 12 0.18 -34.06 -18.09
CA VAL A 12 0.94 -33.12 -18.90
C VAL A 12 2.42 -33.43 -18.59
N GLU A 13 3.15 -33.98 -19.55
CA GLU A 13 4.59 -34.24 -19.38
C GLU A 13 5.30 -32.92 -18.95
N PRO A 14 6.17 -33.00 -17.93
CA PRO A 14 6.94 -31.84 -17.51
C PRO A 14 7.77 -31.29 -18.66
N ARG A 15 7.65 -30.02 -18.98
CA ARG A 15 8.43 -29.35 -20.01
C ARG A 15 9.24 -28.21 -19.44
N VAL A 16 10.42 -27.96 -19.99
CA VAL A 16 11.19 -26.75 -19.69
C VAL A 16 10.50 -25.54 -20.32
N VAL A 17 10.33 -24.46 -19.55
CA VAL A 17 9.77 -23.18 -20.01
C VAL A 17 10.95 -22.23 -20.21
N GLU A 18 11.66 -22.38 -21.34
CA GLU A 18 12.91 -21.67 -21.64
C GLU A 18 12.76 -20.15 -21.56
N GLU A 19 11.60 -19.61 -21.98
CA GLU A 19 11.29 -18.19 -21.92
C GLU A 19 11.19 -17.61 -20.48
N SER A 20 11.16 -18.47 -19.47
CA SER A 20 11.20 -18.07 -18.06
C SER A 20 12.62 -17.93 -17.51
N ILE A 21 13.63 -18.32 -18.27
CA ILE A 21 15.03 -18.36 -17.83
C ILE A 21 15.72 -17.09 -18.32
N ILE A 22 16.29 -16.33 -17.39
CA ILE A 22 17.06 -15.13 -17.72
C ILE A 22 18.31 -15.06 -16.84
N VAL A 23 19.45 -14.74 -17.43
CA VAL A 23 20.69 -14.53 -16.70
C VAL A 23 20.62 -13.18 -15.98
N MET A 24 21.09 -13.11 -14.72
CA MET A 24 21.01 -11.91 -13.88
C MET A 24 21.53 -10.63 -14.59
N GLY A 25 22.65 -10.72 -15.30
CA GLY A 25 23.22 -9.57 -16.00
C GLY A 25 22.33 -9.01 -17.12
N GLU A 26 21.52 -9.85 -17.75
CA GLU A 26 20.53 -9.43 -18.75
C GLU A 26 19.29 -8.84 -18.07
N ALA A 27 18.84 -9.45 -16.97
CA ALA A 27 17.72 -8.95 -16.19
C ALA A 27 18.02 -7.54 -15.64
N VAL A 28 19.22 -7.29 -15.12
CA VAL A 28 19.66 -5.98 -14.61
C VAL A 28 19.63 -4.90 -15.69
N LYS A 29 20.02 -5.23 -16.95
CA LYS A 29 19.96 -4.25 -18.05
C LYS A 29 18.52 -3.82 -18.40
N GLN A 30 17.55 -4.69 -18.15
CA GLN A 30 16.13 -4.45 -18.41
C GLN A 30 15.40 -3.88 -17.18
N ALA A 31 16.02 -3.95 -16.00
CA ALA A 31 15.40 -3.52 -14.75
C ALA A 31 15.20 -1.99 -14.74
N PRO A 32 14.04 -1.51 -14.28
CA PRO A 32 13.83 -0.08 -14.11
C PRO A 32 14.71 0.45 -12.97
N LYS A 33 15.16 1.71 -13.09
CA LYS A 33 15.89 2.37 -12.00
C LYS A 33 14.93 2.60 -10.83
N ILE A 34 15.27 2.09 -9.66
CA ILE A 34 14.53 2.35 -8.42
C ILE A 34 14.92 3.73 -7.90
N THR A 35 13.94 4.63 -7.83
CA THR A 35 14.08 6.00 -7.30
C THR A 35 13.08 6.19 -6.17
N GLY A 36 13.29 7.19 -5.31
CA GLY A 36 12.31 7.56 -4.30
C GLY A 36 11.11 8.27 -4.92
N VAL A 37 9.94 7.90 -4.46
CA VAL A 37 8.67 8.56 -4.76
C VAL A 37 8.25 9.32 -3.50
N PRO A 38 8.34 10.66 -3.48
CA PRO A 38 7.90 11.45 -2.34
C PRO A 38 6.42 11.23 -2.07
N THR A 39 6.10 10.92 -0.80
CA THR A 39 4.75 10.52 -0.43
C THR A 39 3.80 11.68 -0.17
N GLY A 40 4.34 12.86 0.13
CA GLY A 40 3.57 14.01 0.62
C GLY A 40 3.16 13.85 2.10
N ILE A 41 3.73 12.90 2.79
CA ILE A 41 3.49 12.65 4.21
C ILE A 41 4.74 13.07 4.98
N GLU A 42 4.58 14.09 5.82
CA GLU A 42 5.68 14.63 6.63
C GLU A 42 6.28 13.55 7.53
N GLY A 43 7.62 13.43 7.53
CA GLY A 43 8.37 12.49 8.33
C GLY A 43 8.43 11.06 7.78
N LEU A 44 7.84 10.77 6.61
CA LEU A 44 7.86 9.42 6.05
C LEU A 44 9.00 9.20 5.04
N ASP A 45 9.26 10.17 4.18
CA ASP A 45 10.15 10.01 3.03
C ASP A 45 11.59 9.74 3.43
N GLU A 46 12.03 10.27 4.57
CA GLU A 46 13.37 10.10 5.13
C GLU A 46 13.61 8.71 5.73
N LEU A 47 12.54 7.94 5.94
CA LEU A 47 12.63 6.59 6.52
C LEU A 47 13.11 5.54 5.53
N PHE A 48 13.20 5.88 4.24
CA PHE A 48 13.68 4.99 3.18
C PHE A 48 15.08 5.38 2.72
N PHE A 49 15.94 4.37 2.51
CA PHE A 49 17.32 4.59 2.11
C PHE A 49 17.84 3.49 1.19
N THR A 50 18.87 3.82 0.45
CA THR A 50 19.72 2.89 -0.29
C THR A 50 21.12 2.88 0.29
N VAL A 51 21.94 1.91 -0.13
CA VAL A 51 23.35 1.83 0.23
C VAL A 51 24.17 1.91 -1.05
N GLU A 52 25.12 2.83 -1.10
CA GLU A 52 26.03 3.02 -2.22
C GLU A 52 27.49 2.87 -1.76
N ILE A 53 28.39 2.58 -2.70
CA ILE A 53 29.82 2.56 -2.42
C ILE A 53 30.41 3.89 -2.87
N GLU A 54 30.90 4.68 -1.89
CA GLU A 54 31.61 5.92 -2.15
C GLU A 54 33.03 5.80 -1.57
N ASN A 55 34.04 6.02 -2.40
CA ASN A 55 35.45 5.90 -2.02
C ASN A 55 35.80 4.56 -1.30
N GLY A 56 35.20 3.46 -1.77
CA GLY A 56 35.39 2.13 -1.19
C GLY A 56 34.68 1.88 0.15
N LYS A 57 33.84 2.81 0.61
CA LYS A 57 33.03 2.67 1.83
C LYS A 57 31.55 2.59 1.51
N LEU A 58 30.83 1.79 2.27
CA LEU A 58 29.36 1.75 2.21
C LEU A 58 28.77 3.00 2.84
N VAL A 59 27.99 3.75 2.09
CA VAL A 59 27.31 4.97 2.53
C VAL A 59 25.81 4.79 2.41
N LYS A 60 25.09 5.08 3.50
CA LYS A 60 23.63 5.14 3.52
C LYS A 60 23.17 6.46 2.90
N LYS A 61 22.32 6.39 1.87
CA LYS A 61 21.70 7.56 1.22
C LYS A 61 20.19 7.53 1.37
N SER A 62 19.58 8.67 1.70
CA SER A 62 18.12 8.79 1.65
C SER A 62 17.63 8.51 0.23
N LEU A 63 16.56 7.71 0.13
CA LEU A 63 15.90 7.46 -1.14
C LEU A 63 14.95 8.62 -1.51
N GLY A 64 14.49 9.39 -0.51
CA GLY A 64 13.59 10.53 -0.67
C GLY A 64 12.15 10.11 -0.97
N GLY A 65 11.68 9.05 -0.34
CA GLY A 65 10.33 8.52 -0.45
C GLY A 65 10.28 7.01 -0.61
N ILE A 66 9.09 6.46 -0.86
CA ILE A 66 8.92 5.02 -1.10
C ILE A 66 9.59 4.61 -2.42
N PRO A 67 10.12 3.37 -2.53
CA PRO A 67 10.72 2.92 -3.79
C PRO A 67 9.70 2.93 -4.93
N ALA A 68 10.09 3.48 -6.08
CA ALA A 68 9.29 3.38 -7.29
C ALA A 68 9.01 1.91 -7.63
N TYR A 69 7.84 1.64 -8.18
CA TYR A 69 7.35 0.30 -8.54
C TYR A 69 7.14 -0.65 -7.35
N ALA A 70 7.24 -0.15 -6.12
CA ALA A 70 6.87 -0.92 -4.94
C ALA A 70 5.35 -0.99 -4.78
N VAL A 71 4.89 -2.11 -4.26
CA VAL A 71 3.52 -2.32 -3.81
C VAL A 71 3.55 -2.43 -2.30
N PHE A 72 2.96 -1.46 -1.61
CA PHE A 72 2.84 -1.45 -0.15
C PHE A 72 1.41 -1.80 0.29
N ASN A 73 1.31 -2.57 1.36
CA ASN A 73 0.07 -2.76 2.08
C ASN A 73 -0.03 -1.77 3.24
N VAL A 74 -1.12 -1.04 3.33
CA VAL A 74 -1.46 -0.12 4.42
C VAL A 74 -2.47 -0.82 5.31
N THR A 75 -2.03 -1.34 6.46
CA THR A 75 -2.85 -2.20 7.33
C THR A 75 -3.04 -1.60 8.72
N GLY A 76 -4.15 -1.90 9.35
CA GLY A 76 -4.48 -1.48 10.71
C GLY A 76 -5.97 -1.62 11.00
N ILE A 77 -6.34 -1.51 12.27
CA ILE A 77 -7.74 -1.49 12.70
C ILE A 77 -8.48 -0.24 12.21
N SER A 78 -9.78 -0.20 12.39
CA SER A 78 -10.60 0.96 12.01
C SER A 78 -10.14 2.23 12.74
N ASP A 79 -10.32 3.40 12.10
CA ASP A 79 -10.02 4.73 12.65
C ASP A 79 -8.54 4.94 13.03
N THR A 80 -7.63 4.34 12.27
CA THR A 80 -6.19 4.58 12.42
C THR A 80 -5.61 5.56 11.39
N GLY A 81 -6.42 6.04 10.42
CA GLY A 81 -6.00 7.04 9.43
C GLY A 81 -5.53 6.46 8.09
N LYS A 82 -5.78 5.16 7.82
CA LYS A 82 -5.35 4.50 6.57
C LYS A 82 -5.85 5.17 5.29
N SER A 83 -7.17 5.43 5.22
CA SER A 83 -7.77 6.09 4.03
C SER A 83 -7.24 7.51 3.87
N ILE A 84 -7.10 8.27 4.96
CA ILE A 84 -6.49 9.61 4.94
C ILE A 84 -5.07 9.55 4.36
N PHE A 85 -4.27 8.58 4.79
CA PHE A 85 -2.89 8.38 4.32
C PHE A 85 -2.82 8.12 2.81
N VAL A 86 -3.66 7.23 2.27
CA VAL A 86 -3.63 6.93 0.84
C VAL A 86 -4.27 8.03 -0.02
N GLU A 87 -5.25 8.76 0.50
CA GLU A 87 -5.78 9.97 -0.12
C GLU A 87 -4.71 11.06 -0.20
N GLN A 88 -3.98 11.30 0.89
CA GLN A 88 -2.87 12.27 0.94
C GLN A 88 -1.77 11.92 -0.06
N PHE A 89 -1.39 10.63 -0.14
CA PHE A 89 -0.47 10.14 -1.17
C PHE A 89 -0.99 10.40 -2.59
N ALA A 90 -2.25 10.07 -2.87
CA ALA A 90 -2.84 10.26 -4.19
C ALA A 90 -2.84 11.74 -4.60
N VAL A 91 -3.22 12.63 -3.69
CA VAL A 91 -3.20 14.08 -3.88
C VAL A 91 -1.77 14.58 -4.12
N ALA A 92 -0.79 14.12 -3.34
CA ALA A 92 0.61 14.50 -3.50
C ALA A 92 1.15 14.14 -4.90
N GLN A 93 0.83 12.93 -5.40
CA GLN A 93 1.25 12.55 -6.75
C GLN A 93 0.53 13.39 -7.82
N ALA A 94 -0.78 13.60 -7.67
CA ALA A 94 -1.56 14.41 -8.60
C ALA A 94 -1.10 15.87 -8.66
N ALA A 95 -0.70 16.46 -7.53
CA ALA A 95 -0.15 17.80 -7.43
C ALA A 95 1.21 17.95 -8.15
N ARG A 96 1.96 16.85 -8.29
CA ARG A 96 3.21 16.75 -9.05
C ARG A 96 2.99 16.55 -10.56
N GLY A 97 1.71 16.52 -11.00
CA GLY A 97 1.34 16.29 -12.40
C GLY A 97 1.28 14.82 -12.81
N GLU A 98 1.47 13.92 -11.86
CA GLU A 98 1.41 12.48 -12.09
C GLU A 98 -0.03 11.97 -12.11
N LYS A 99 -0.28 10.89 -12.87
CA LYS A 99 -1.60 10.28 -12.96
C LYS A 99 -1.76 9.15 -11.95
N VAL A 100 -2.86 9.20 -11.20
CA VAL A 100 -3.22 8.24 -10.15
C VAL A 100 -4.54 7.56 -10.53
N ALA A 101 -4.60 6.24 -10.45
CA ALA A 101 -5.87 5.50 -10.41
C ALA A 101 -6.21 5.19 -8.94
N PHE A 102 -7.38 5.60 -8.51
CA PHE A 102 -7.89 5.34 -7.16
C PHE A 102 -9.11 4.42 -7.26
N VAL A 103 -8.94 3.18 -6.87
CA VAL A 103 -10.01 2.18 -6.81
C VAL A 103 -10.68 2.27 -5.45
N THR A 104 -11.95 2.66 -5.44
CA THR A 104 -12.76 2.67 -4.22
C THR A 104 -13.65 1.43 -4.16
N VAL A 105 -13.58 0.70 -3.06
CA VAL A 105 -14.30 -0.57 -2.87
C VAL A 105 -15.39 -0.47 -1.81
N GLU A 106 -15.20 0.41 -0.82
CA GLU A 106 -16.11 0.56 0.33
C GLU A 106 -17.09 1.73 0.18
N SER A 107 -16.65 2.82 -0.46
CA SER A 107 -17.47 4.02 -0.61
C SER A 107 -17.64 4.38 -2.09
N PRO A 108 -18.84 4.86 -2.52
CA PRO A 108 -19.01 5.37 -3.88
C PRO A 108 -18.03 6.48 -4.23
N ALA A 109 -17.59 6.52 -5.48
CA ALA A 109 -16.55 7.45 -5.95
C ALA A 109 -16.84 8.92 -5.68
N VAL A 110 -18.11 9.33 -5.70
CA VAL A 110 -18.50 10.73 -5.44
C VAL A 110 -18.13 11.20 -4.02
N PHE A 111 -18.19 10.30 -3.03
CA PHE A 111 -17.80 10.62 -1.65
C PHE A 111 -16.29 10.64 -1.50
N VAL A 112 -15.59 9.69 -2.15
CA VAL A 112 -14.13 9.66 -2.16
C VAL A 112 -13.57 10.89 -2.88
N ALA A 113 -14.20 11.33 -3.98
CA ALA A 113 -13.83 12.57 -4.66
C ALA A 113 -13.88 13.77 -3.72
N LYS A 114 -14.90 13.85 -2.86
CA LYS A 114 -15.01 14.94 -1.86
C LYS A 114 -13.91 14.84 -0.79
N GLY A 115 -13.56 13.63 -0.35
CA GLY A 115 -12.42 13.40 0.55
C GLY A 115 -11.10 13.88 -0.06
N LEU A 116 -10.83 13.51 -1.32
CA LEU A 116 -9.64 13.92 -2.06
C LEU A 116 -9.57 15.45 -2.26
N GLU A 117 -10.71 16.09 -2.55
CA GLU A 117 -10.80 17.57 -2.62
C GLU A 117 -10.42 18.21 -1.29
N MET A 118 -10.95 17.71 -0.18
CA MET A 118 -10.61 18.20 1.17
C MET A 118 -9.13 18.00 1.49
N ARG A 119 -8.53 16.85 1.10
CA ARG A 119 -7.09 16.61 1.26
C ARG A 119 -6.26 17.61 0.44
N ALA A 120 -6.67 17.90 -0.81
CA ALA A 120 -6.00 18.89 -1.64
C ALA A 120 -5.96 20.26 -0.96
N VAL A 121 -7.09 20.73 -0.46
CA VAL A 121 -7.18 22.02 0.26
C VAL A 121 -6.30 22.00 1.51
N ALA A 122 -6.37 20.94 2.31
CA ALA A 122 -5.56 20.78 3.53
C ALA A 122 -4.04 20.78 3.24
N MET A 123 -3.64 20.25 2.07
CA MET A 123 -2.25 20.25 1.61
C MET A 123 -1.85 21.56 0.89
N GLY A 124 -2.73 22.56 0.81
CA GLY A 124 -2.45 23.85 0.17
C GLY A 124 -2.52 23.80 -1.36
N HIS A 125 -3.18 22.82 -1.95
CA HIS A 125 -3.35 22.68 -3.39
C HIS A 125 -4.76 23.13 -3.83
N GLU A 126 -4.84 23.75 -5.00
CA GLU A 126 -6.11 24.04 -5.64
C GLU A 126 -6.71 22.75 -6.23
N PRO A 127 -7.93 22.33 -5.85
CA PRO A 127 -8.55 21.11 -6.35
C PRO A 127 -8.58 21.01 -7.89
N ALA A 128 -8.89 22.11 -8.58
CA ALA A 128 -8.95 22.17 -10.04
C ALA A 128 -7.63 21.81 -10.75
N LYS A 129 -6.49 21.93 -10.06
CA LYS A 129 -5.17 21.55 -10.62
C LYS A 129 -4.89 20.06 -10.52
N ILE A 130 -5.54 19.36 -9.57
CA ILE A 130 -5.29 17.95 -9.32
C ILE A 130 -6.38 17.02 -9.84
N GLU A 131 -7.63 17.49 -9.97
CA GLU A 131 -8.79 16.67 -10.34
C GLU A 131 -8.61 15.90 -11.65
N LYS A 132 -7.91 16.49 -12.63
CA LYS A 132 -7.61 15.85 -13.92
C LYS A 132 -6.50 14.77 -13.83
N ASN A 133 -5.83 14.68 -12.68
CA ASN A 133 -4.72 13.76 -12.45
C ASN A 133 -5.12 12.53 -11.62
N ILE A 134 -6.34 12.50 -11.07
CA ILE A 134 -6.88 11.36 -10.33
C ILE A 134 -8.05 10.76 -11.11
N VAL A 135 -7.94 9.47 -11.44
CA VAL A 135 -8.99 8.68 -12.09
C VAL A 135 -9.59 7.75 -11.06
N LEU A 136 -10.87 7.93 -10.75
CA LEU A 136 -11.61 7.10 -9.81
C LEU A 136 -12.18 5.87 -10.53
N ILE A 137 -12.05 4.70 -9.91
CA ILE A 137 -12.69 3.44 -10.34
C ILE A 137 -13.63 3.01 -9.22
N ASP A 138 -14.92 3.12 -9.45
CA ASP A 138 -15.97 2.88 -8.46
C ASP A 138 -16.37 1.40 -8.42
N ALA A 139 -15.64 0.60 -7.66
CA ALA A 139 -16.03 -0.79 -7.40
C ALA A 139 -17.09 -0.92 -6.29
N ALA A 140 -17.30 0.14 -5.48
CA ALA A 140 -18.34 0.15 -4.46
C ALA A 140 -19.73 0.13 -5.08
N SER A 141 -19.96 0.97 -6.10
CA SER A 141 -21.25 1.05 -6.81
C SER A 141 -21.39 -0.01 -7.91
N HIS A 142 -20.28 -0.65 -8.33
CA HIS A 142 -20.27 -1.62 -9.43
C HIS A 142 -19.83 -2.99 -8.93
N GLY A 143 -20.79 -3.82 -8.52
CA GLY A 143 -20.54 -5.15 -7.94
C GLY A 143 -19.67 -6.07 -8.80
N SER A 144 -19.78 -6.00 -10.15
CA SER A 144 -18.92 -6.77 -11.05
C SER A 144 -17.43 -6.50 -10.83
N LEU A 145 -17.04 -5.25 -10.57
CA LEU A 145 -15.64 -4.92 -10.30
C LEU A 145 -15.17 -5.41 -8.92
N ARG A 146 -16.08 -5.46 -7.94
CA ARG A 146 -15.77 -5.96 -6.59
C ARG A 146 -15.73 -7.48 -6.53
N GLU A 147 -16.63 -8.17 -7.24
CA GLU A 147 -16.80 -9.61 -7.15
C GLU A 147 -15.96 -10.38 -8.16
N ASN A 148 -15.57 -9.75 -9.27
CA ASN A 148 -14.82 -10.35 -10.35
C ASN A 148 -13.45 -9.64 -10.53
N VAL A 149 -12.41 -10.20 -9.95
CA VAL A 149 -11.04 -9.65 -10.05
C VAL A 149 -10.55 -9.51 -11.51
N PRO A 150 -10.81 -10.43 -12.44
CA PRO A 150 -10.53 -10.23 -13.87
C PRO A 150 -11.11 -8.94 -14.45
N ASP A 151 -12.36 -8.60 -14.14
CA ASP A 151 -13.00 -7.38 -14.63
C ASP A 151 -12.31 -6.12 -14.06
N LEU A 152 -11.97 -6.15 -12.77
CA LEU A 152 -11.20 -5.09 -12.13
C LEU A 152 -9.83 -4.90 -12.80
N LEU A 153 -9.10 -5.99 -13.05
CA LEU A 153 -7.78 -5.92 -13.68
C LEU A 153 -7.86 -5.44 -15.13
N THR A 154 -8.90 -5.83 -15.87
CA THR A 154 -9.15 -5.36 -17.25
C THR A 154 -9.45 -3.87 -17.25
N THR A 155 -10.29 -3.40 -16.33
CA THR A 155 -10.60 -1.98 -16.15
C THR A 155 -9.36 -1.18 -15.77
N LEU A 156 -8.56 -1.67 -14.81
CA LEU A 156 -7.28 -1.07 -14.44
C LEU A 156 -6.31 -0.98 -15.63
N ALA A 157 -6.18 -2.05 -16.43
CA ALA A 157 -5.33 -2.05 -17.62
C ALA A 157 -5.75 -0.99 -18.62
N TYR A 158 -7.06 -0.84 -18.85
CA TYR A 158 -7.61 0.21 -19.70
C TYR A 158 -7.26 1.60 -19.15
N VAL A 159 -7.50 1.86 -17.86
CA VAL A 159 -7.22 3.14 -17.21
C VAL A 159 -5.73 3.47 -17.26
N ILE A 160 -4.86 2.51 -16.95
CA ILE A 160 -3.40 2.70 -17.00
C ILE A 160 -2.94 3.12 -18.40
N LYS A 161 -3.44 2.46 -19.45
CA LYS A 161 -3.10 2.78 -20.84
C LYS A 161 -3.65 4.12 -21.28
N GLN A 162 -4.94 4.33 -21.04
CA GLN A 162 -5.67 5.50 -21.53
C GLN A 162 -5.20 6.80 -20.86
N TYR A 163 -5.00 6.77 -19.55
CA TYR A 163 -4.67 7.96 -18.76
C TYR A 163 -3.17 8.06 -18.41
N LYS A 164 -2.34 7.08 -18.81
CA LYS A 164 -0.90 7.03 -18.50
C LYS A 164 -0.63 7.01 -16.99
N VAL A 165 -1.42 6.23 -16.27
CA VAL A 165 -1.31 6.08 -14.80
C VAL A 165 0.03 5.48 -14.40
N ARG A 166 0.63 6.01 -13.33
CA ARG A 166 1.86 5.51 -12.71
C ARG A 166 1.68 5.08 -11.26
N PHE A 167 0.62 5.52 -10.64
CA PHE A 167 0.32 5.27 -9.24
C PHE A 167 -1.08 4.69 -9.07
N VAL A 168 -1.20 3.64 -8.27
CA VAL A 168 -2.49 2.97 -8.02
C VAL A 168 -2.75 2.91 -6.52
N VAL A 169 -3.94 3.31 -6.12
CA VAL A 169 -4.48 3.11 -4.76
C VAL A 169 -5.68 2.17 -4.86
N ILE A 170 -5.76 1.19 -3.96
CA ILE A 170 -6.96 0.34 -3.80
C ILE A 170 -7.41 0.42 -2.34
N ASP A 171 -8.53 1.08 -2.09
CA ASP A 171 -9.14 1.23 -0.76
C ASP A 171 -10.55 0.62 -0.73
N SER A 172 -10.70 -0.61 -0.23
CA SER A 172 -9.70 -1.50 0.33
C SER A 172 -9.64 -2.83 -0.43
N VAL A 173 -8.47 -3.48 -0.43
CA VAL A 173 -8.37 -4.83 -0.99
C VAL A 173 -9.16 -5.85 -0.17
N THR A 174 -9.41 -5.59 1.11
CA THR A 174 -10.22 -6.44 1.98
C THR A 174 -11.63 -6.61 1.43
N GLY A 175 -12.26 -5.55 0.93
CA GLY A 175 -13.59 -5.60 0.34
C GLY A 175 -13.68 -6.45 -0.94
N LEU A 176 -12.55 -6.76 -1.60
CA LEU A 176 -12.53 -7.63 -2.78
C LEU A 176 -12.59 -9.13 -2.44
N TYR A 177 -12.32 -9.51 -1.19
CA TYR A 177 -12.33 -10.91 -0.75
C TYR A 177 -13.12 -11.16 0.53
N GLU A 178 -13.85 -10.17 1.04
CA GLU A 178 -14.60 -10.26 2.29
C GLU A 178 -15.53 -11.48 2.33
N ASN A 179 -16.19 -11.80 1.22
CA ASN A 179 -17.04 -12.97 1.07
C ASN A 179 -16.28 -14.25 0.64
N LYS A 180 -14.96 -14.19 0.45
CA LYS A 180 -14.13 -15.25 -0.13
C LYS A 180 -12.74 -15.28 0.54
N GLU A 181 -12.67 -15.28 1.87
CA GLU A 181 -11.40 -15.21 2.61
C GLU A 181 -10.38 -16.27 2.21
N VAL A 182 -10.84 -17.47 1.85
CA VAL A 182 -9.98 -18.55 1.33
C VAL A 182 -9.26 -18.14 0.04
N ALA A 183 -9.86 -17.26 -0.76
CA ALA A 183 -9.26 -16.73 -1.99
C ALA A 183 -8.39 -15.48 -1.78
N ALA A 184 -8.35 -14.90 -0.58
CA ALA A 184 -7.63 -13.65 -0.29
C ALA A 184 -6.19 -13.66 -0.80
N ARG A 185 -5.46 -14.76 -0.56
CA ARG A 185 -4.07 -14.93 -1.01
C ARG A 185 -3.95 -14.93 -2.54
N ALA A 186 -4.85 -15.61 -3.23
CA ALA A 186 -4.84 -15.67 -4.70
C ALA A 186 -5.19 -14.31 -5.30
N ILE A 187 -6.16 -13.60 -4.74
CA ILE A 187 -6.56 -12.24 -5.16
C ILE A 187 -5.41 -11.26 -4.95
N ALA A 188 -4.84 -11.22 -3.75
CA ALA A 188 -3.69 -10.36 -3.44
C ALA A 188 -2.50 -10.64 -4.39
N ARG A 189 -2.20 -11.91 -4.69
CA ARG A 189 -1.14 -12.30 -5.62
C ARG A 189 -1.41 -11.82 -7.05
N ARG A 190 -2.66 -11.93 -7.52
CA ARG A 190 -3.04 -11.44 -8.85
C ARG A 190 -2.90 -9.92 -8.96
N LEU A 191 -3.37 -9.18 -7.96
CA LEU A 191 -3.22 -7.72 -7.90
C LEU A 191 -1.74 -7.32 -7.87
N PHE A 192 -0.93 -7.94 -7.01
CA PHE A 192 0.51 -7.68 -6.92
C PHE A 192 1.20 -7.93 -8.25
N ASN A 193 1.01 -9.11 -8.86
CA ASN A 193 1.64 -9.46 -10.13
C ASN A 193 1.21 -8.50 -11.24
N PHE A 194 -0.05 -8.06 -11.24
CA PHE A 194 -0.54 -7.05 -12.18
C PHE A 194 0.20 -5.72 -12.00
N MET A 195 0.34 -5.21 -10.77
CA MET A 195 1.06 -3.96 -10.52
C MET A 195 2.53 -4.06 -10.98
N LYS A 196 3.20 -5.18 -10.70
CA LYS A 196 4.59 -5.41 -11.14
C LYS A 196 4.69 -5.47 -12.66
N LYS A 197 3.78 -6.19 -13.34
CA LYS A 197 3.74 -6.27 -14.81
C LYS A 197 3.55 -4.91 -15.48
N TRP A 198 2.78 -4.01 -14.84
CA TRP A 198 2.49 -2.68 -15.35
C TRP A 198 3.41 -1.59 -14.80
N TYR A 199 4.47 -1.96 -14.08
CA TYR A 199 5.42 -1.01 -13.45
C TYR A 199 4.72 0.07 -12.63
N GLN A 200 3.70 -0.31 -11.84
CA GLN A 200 2.97 0.60 -11.00
C GLN A 200 3.58 0.68 -9.60
N THR A 201 3.65 1.90 -9.04
CA THR A 201 3.80 2.07 -7.59
C THR A 201 2.41 2.06 -6.98
N ALA A 202 2.15 1.17 -6.01
CA ALA A 202 0.80 0.97 -5.53
C ALA A 202 0.69 0.91 -4.00
N LEU A 203 -0.42 1.43 -3.48
CA LEU A 203 -0.84 1.30 -2.09
C LEU A 203 -2.14 0.49 -2.01
N PHE A 204 -2.10 -0.62 -1.30
CA PHE A 204 -3.27 -1.45 -1.01
C PHE A 204 -3.68 -1.22 0.43
N VAL A 205 -4.91 -0.77 0.66
CA VAL A 205 -5.45 -0.66 2.02
C VAL A 205 -6.06 -2.00 2.40
N SER A 206 -5.71 -2.50 3.57
CA SER A 206 -6.34 -3.67 4.16
C SER A 206 -6.80 -3.40 5.59
N GLN A 207 -7.96 -3.96 5.94
CA GLN A 207 -8.46 -3.89 7.30
C GLN A 207 -7.85 -5.00 8.13
N LYS A 208 -7.64 -4.73 9.42
CA LYS A 208 -7.19 -5.68 10.42
C LYS A 208 -8.37 -6.05 11.30
N ARG A 209 -8.52 -7.34 11.62
CA ARG A 209 -9.46 -7.76 12.66
C ARG A 209 -8.93 -7.31 14.02
N ASN A 210 -9.83 -6.91 14.92
CA ASN A 210 -9.46 -6.59 16.29
C ASN A 210 -8.79 -7.81 16.95
N GLY A 211 -7.54 -7.68 17.32
CA GLY A 211 -6.74 -8.74 17.96
C GLY A 211 -5.67 -8.12 18.85
N HIS A 212 -5.13 -8.93 19.78
CA HIS A 212 -4.18 -8.46 20.79
C HIS A 212 -2.85 -7.93 20.26
N GLU A 213 -2.55 -8.12 18.96
CA GLU A 213 -1.28 -7.70 18.33
C GLU A 213 -1.50 -6.61 17.29
N GLU A 214 -1.81 -5.40 17.73
CA GLU A 214 -2.12 -4.27 16.83
C GLU A 214 -0.94 -3.84 15.96
N LEU A 215 0.31 -4.06 16.41
CA LEU A 215 1.52 -3.69 15.68
C LEU A 215 2.03 -4.77 14.71
N THR A 216 1.29 -5.84 14.44
CA THR A 216 1.67 -6.84 13.43
C THR A 216 1.19 -6.42 12.03
N ALA A 217 1.83 -6.96 10.98
CA ALA A 217 1.40 -6.75 9.60
C ALA A 217 0.22 -7.64 9.17
N GLU A 218 -0.40 -8.36 10.09
CA GLU A 218 -1.51 -9.26 9.81
C GLU A 218 -2.77 -8.47 9.48
N ALA A 219 -3.38 -8.76 8.34
CA ALA A 219 -4.64 -8.17 7.87
C ALA A 219 -5.80 -9.16 8.00
N ALA A 220 -7.04 -8.72 7.79
CA ALA A 220 -8.16 -9.64 7.59
C ALA A 220 -7.85 -10.59 6.42
N GLY A 221 -8.01 -11.90 6.63
CA GLY A 221 -7.49 -12.94 5.72
C GLY A 221 -6.08 -13.43 6.08
N GLY A 222 -5.57 -13.07 7.27
CA GLY A 222 -4.27 -13.48 7.80
C GLY A 222 -3.10 -12.73 7.14
N TYR A 223 -1.90 -13.29 7.19
CA TYR A 223 -0.69 -12.74 6.57
C TYR A 223 -0.70 -12.75 5.03
N ALA A 224 -1.84 -13.09 4.41
CA ALA A 224 -1.92 -13.31 2.97
C ALA A 224 -1.42 -12.11 2.14
N VAL A 225 -1.78 -10.89 2.51
CA VAL A 225 -1.38 -9.67 1.78
C VAL A 225 0.06 -9.29 2.10
N SER A 226 0.42 -9.22 3.38
CA SER A 226 1.75 -8.76 3.82
C SER A 226 2.91 -9.59 3.29
N HIS A 227 2.73 -10.92 3.17
CA HIS A 227 3.75 -11.81 2.60
C HIS A 227 3.91 -11.71 1.08
N ILE A 228 2.95 -11.11 0.38
CA ILE A 228 2.95 -11.00 -1.08
C ILE A 228 3.57 -9.69 -1.54
N VAL A 229 3.24 -8.58 -0.91
CA VAL A 229 3.65 -7.22 -1.29
C VAL A 229 5.13 -6.94 -1.01
N ASP A 230 5.64 -5.82 -1.51
CA ASP A 230 7.04 -5.44 -1.29
C ASP A 230 7.31 -4.92 0.13
N GLY A 231 6.30 -4.36 0.79
CA GLY A 231 6.40 -3.87 2.17
C GLY A 231 5.05 -3.52 2.77
N CYS A 232 5.03 -3.26 4.06
CA CYS A 232 3.81 -2.92 4.79
C CYS A 232 3.98 -1.67 5.63
N PHE A 233 2.97 -0.83 5.65
CA PHE A 233 2.75 0.23 6.62
C PHE A 233 1.74 -0.26 7.65
N VAL A 234 2.17 -0.36 8.88
CA VAL A 234 1.34 -0.84 9.99
C VAL A 234 0.88 0.35 10.81
N PHE A 235 -0.43 0.49 10.91
CA PHE A 235 -1.11 1.53 11.69
C PHE A 235 -1.74 0.90 12.91
N ALA A 236 -1.46 1.46 14.07
CA ALA A 236 -2.07 1.05 15.33
C ALA A 236 -2.57 2.25 16.12
N LYS A 237 -3.40 2.01 17.10
CA LYS A 237 -3.79 3.01 18.11
C LYS A 237 -3.85 2.35 19.47
N GLU A 238 -3.44 3.08 20.49
CA GLU A 238 -3.38 2.61 21.85
C GLU A 238 -3.94 3.65 22.82
N LEU A 239 -4.67 3.19 23.84
CA LEU A 239 -5.08 4.04 24.93
C LEU A 239 -3.91 4.23 25.90
N VAL A 240 -3.64 5.48 26.23
CA VAL A 240 -2.68 5.84 27.29
C VAL A 240 -3.38 5.60 28.65
N ASP A 241 -3.26 4.40 29.18
CA ASP A 241 -3.98 3.91 30.37
C ASP A 241 -3.17 4.06 31.67
N SER A 242 -1.91 4.48 31.58
CA SER A 242 -1.01 4.53 32.71
C SER A 242 0.00 5.66 32.63
N GLN A 243 0.57 6.06 33.78
CA GLN A 243 1.64 7.05 33.87
C GLN A 243 2.90 6.60 33.12
N TYR A 244 3.15 5.30 33.03
CA TYR A 244 4.25 4.76 32.23
C TYR A 244 4.07 5.07 30.75
N LYS A 245 2.89 4.74 30.18
CA LYS A 245 2.55 5.06 28.79
C LYS A 245 2.51 6.56 28.54
N SER A 246 2.00 7.35 29.50
CA SER A 246 1.99 8.80 29.43
C SER A 246 3.40 9.37 29.22
N ARG A 247 4.38 8.88 29.98
CA ARG A 247 5.80 9.30 29.85
C ARG A 247 6.42 8.78 28.54
N MET A 248 6.09 7.54 28.15
CA MET A 248 6.64 6.90 26.94
C MET A 248 6.20 7.63 25.66
N TYR A 249 4.93 8.03 25.60
CA TYR A 249 4.34 8.64 24.42
C TYR A 249 4.27 10.19 24.48
N GLY A 250 4.55 10.80 25.63
CA GLY A 250 4.38 12.24 25.82
C GLY A 250 2.92 12.70 25.69
N LYS A 251 1.97 11.85 26.05
CA LYS A 251 0.51 12.08 25.99
C LYS A 251 -0.10 12.00 27.39
N GLN A 252 -1.30 12.55 27.58
CA GLN A 252 -1.99 12.45 28.88
C GLN A 252 -2.65 11.09 29.06
N VAL A 253 -2.81 10.64 30.30
CA VAL A 253 -3.63 9.45 30.61
C VAL A 253 -5.06 9.72 30.18
N GLY A 254 -5.62 8.80 29.38
CA GLY A 254 -6.92 8.94 28.75
C GLY A 254 -6.85 9.29 27.25
N ASP A 255 -5.71 9.77 26.76
CA ASP A 255 -5.51 10.04 25.34
C ASP A 255 -5.38 8.76 24.52
N ILE A 256 -5.70 8.86 23.23
CA ILE A 256 -5.37 7.84 22.23
C ILE A 256 -4.10 8.27 21.50
N VAL A 257 -3.07 7.42 21.52
CA VAL A 257 -1.89 7.59 20.69
C VAL A 257 -2.04 6.74 19.43
N ARG A 258 -1.67 7.30 18.28
CA ARG A 258 -1.57 6.56 17.02
C ARG A 258 -0.12 6.24 16.73
N LEU A 259 0.12 5.02 16.25
CA LEU A 259 1.44 4.47 16.00
C LEU A 259 1.58 4.05 14.55
N PHE A 260 2.78 4.21 14.03
CA PHE A 260 3.15 3.87 12.67
C PHE A 260 4.45 3.06 12.65
N ARG A 261 4.52 2.03 11.80
CA ARG A 261 5.74 1.26 11.57
C ARG A 261 5.82 0.79 10.12
N ILE A 262 7.05 0.76 9.58
CA ILE A 262 7.34 0.08 8.32
C ILE A 262 7.71 -1.37 8.66
N ASP A 263 6.93 -2.33 8.14
CA ASP A 263 7.16 -3.76 8.34
C ASP A 263 7.62 -4.38 7.02
N GLY A 264 8.91 -4.26 6.77
CA GLY A 264 9.58 -4.74 5.57
C GLY A 264 9.53 -3.78 4.38
N CYS A 265 10.57 -3.83 3.58
CA CYS A 265 10.63 -3.25 2.24
C CYS A 265 11.66 -4.03 1.41
N ARG A 266 11.20 -4.68 0.32
CA ARG A 266 12.06 -5.54 -0.51
C ARG A 266 12.95 -4.77 -1.47
N LEU A 267 12.60 -3.52 -1.80
CA LEU A 267 13.27 -2.74 -2.84
C LEU A 267 14.22 -1.66 -2.31
N SER A 268 14.23 -1.42 -0.99
CA SER A 268 15.13 -0.48 -0.33
C SER A 268 15.36 -0.84 1.14
N GLY A 269 16.36 -0.22 1.76
CA GLY A 269 16.44 -0.17 3.21
C GLY A 269 15.35 0.75 3.78
N HIS A 270 14.96 0.51 5.02
CA HIS A 270 13.98 1.33 5.73
C HIS A 270 14.28 1.39 7.23
N ASP A 271 13.70 2.37 7.90
CA ASP A 271 13.75 2.45 9.36
C ASP A 271 12.77 1.45 9.97
N THR A 272 13.24 0.67 10.96
CA THR A 272 12.45 -0.41 11.58
C THR A 272 11.78 -0.01 12.90
N ARG A 273 11.98 1.25 13.34
CA ARG A 273 11.41 1.75 14.60
C ARG A 273 9.90 1.96 14.46
N THR A 274 9.22 2.00 15.59
CA THR A 274 7.83 2.44 15.70
C THR A 274 7.80 3.93 15.98
N TYR A 275 6.94 4.64 15.27
CA TYR A 275 6.81 6.10 15.32
C TYR A 275 5.46 6.49 15.90
N ILE A 276 5.43 7.62 16.59
CA ILE A 276 4.18 8.31 16.90
C ILE A 276 3.67 8.92 15.61
N MET A 277 2.39 8.75 15.35
CA MET A 277 1.70 9.31 14.20
C MET A 277 0.59 10.25 14.68
N GLU A 278 0.38 11.33 13.96
CA GLU A 278 -0.68 12.29 14.21
C GLU A 278 -1.60 12.43 13.01
N ILE A 279 -2.87 12.61 13.27
CA ILE A 279 -3.83 13.17 12.32
C ILE A 279 -4.08 14.61 12.76
N THR A 280 -3.62 15.57 11.98
CA THR A 280 -3.71 17.01 12.29
C THR A 280 -5.17 17.47 12.32
N GLU A 281 -5.43 18.65 12.88
CA GLU A 281 -6.76 19.29 12.86
C GLU A 281 -7.28 19.52 11.43
N THR A 282 -6.37 19.70 10.46
CA THR A 282 -6.71 19.80 9.04
C THR A 282 -6.93 18.44 8.39
N GLY A 283 -6.79 17.35 9.15
CA GLY A 283 -7.00 15.99 8.69
C GLY A 283 -5.86 15.42 7.83
N LEU A 284 -4.60 15.81 8.06
CA LEU A 284 -3.43 15.26 7.42
C LEU A 284 -2.69 14.31 8.36
N VAL A 285 -2.13 13.24 7.80
CA VAL A 285 -1.25 12.33 8.53
C VAL A 285 0.17 12.90 8.55
N LYS A 286 0.79 12.84 9.72
CA LYS A 286 2.23 13.13 9.95
C LYS A 286 2.88 12.01 10.74
N ILE A 287 4.10 11.65 10.37
CA ILE A 287 4.95 10.74 11.14
C ILE A 287 5.90 11.60 11.97
N LEU A 288 5.84 11.44 13.29
CA LEU A 288 6.56 12.27 14.24
C LEU A 288 7.88 11.60 14.68
N SER A 289 8.12 11.53 15.99
CA SER A 289 9.31 10.92 16.57
C SER A 289 9.15 9.41 16.78
N PRO A 290 10.24 8.64 16.74
CA PRO A 290 10.20 7.24 17.15
C PRO A 290 9.91 7.12 18.65
N ILE A 291 9.25 6.02 19.05
CA ILE A 291 9.00 5.74 20.46
C ILE A 291 10.32 5.51 21.18
N GLY A 292 10.49 6.12 22.37
CA GLY A 292 11.69 5.96 23.19
C GLY A 292 12.94 6.65 22.64
N GLY A 293 12.83 7.44 21.59
CA GLY A 293 13.90 8.32 21.12
C GLY A 293 13.98 9.56 22.01
N ARG A 294 15.17 9.80 22.56
CA ARG A 294 15.55 11.11 23.10
C ARG A 294 16.09 11.99 22.00
#